data_a07c5c7ddda852189543cb717924182c
#
_entry.id   a07c5c7ddda852189543cb717924182c
#
_cell.length_a   1.000
_cell.length_b   1.000
_cell.length_c   1.000
_cell.angle_alpha   90.00
_cell.angle_beta   90.00
_cell.angle_gamma   90.00
#
_symmetry.space_group_name_H-M   'P 1'
#
loop_
_entity.id
_entity.type
_entity.pdbx_description
1 polymer ?
#
loop_
_entity_poly.entity_id
_entity_poly.type
_entity_poly.pdbx_seq_one_letter_code
_entity_poly.pdbx_strand_id
1 'polypeptide(L)'
;MNQTIDLELNVTTEQGLRALAEEGHTVEVLCKADPERKGPSWYGLWIMRTVGSDGQEKILVTARTRVTQNAIRVREFKTATGVISFLVGVGF
;
A
#
# COMPACT_ATOMS: atom_id res chain seq x y z
N MET A 1 24.28 -8.45 -6.95
CA MET A 1 23.16 -7.91 -7.01
C MET A 1 22.46 -7.69 -5.78
N ASN A 2 22.01 -6.60 -5.59
CA ASN A 2 21.56 -6.21 -4.37
C ASN A 2 20.12 -6.00 -4.35
N GLN A 3 19.37 -7.04 -4.18
CA GLN A 3 17.95 -6.94 -4.18
C GLN A 3 17.39 -6.17 -3.02
N THR A 4 18.13 -6.12 -1.93
CA THR A 4 17.68 -5.34 -0.78
C THR A 4 17.56 -3.88 -1.14
N ILE A 5 18.51 -3.38 -1.92
CA ILE A 5 18.44 -1.99 -2.35
C ILE A 5 17.23 -1.76 -3.23
N ASP A 6 16.96 -2.70 -4.14
CA ASP A 6 15.82 -2.54 -5.02
C ASP A 6 14.52 -2.53 -4.23
N LEU A 7 14.42 -3.38 -3.22
CA LEU A 7 13.21 -3.37 -2.41
C LEU A 7 13.02 -2.05 -1.69
N GLU A 8 14.11 -1.46 -1.21
CA GLU A 8 14.00 -0.19 -0.52
C GLU A 8 13.53 0.92 -1.45
N LEU A 9 13.92 0.85 -2.72
CA LEU A 9 13.53 1.87 -3.66
C LEU A 9 12.09 1.70 -4.12
N ASN A 10 11.55 0.50 -3.99
CA ASN A 10 10.24 0.19 -4.54
C ASN A 10 9.15 0.02 -3.50
N VAL A 11 9.36 0.52 -2.30
CA VAL A 11 8.35 0.43 -1.25
C VAL A 11 8.15 1.78 -0.60
N THR A 12 7.00 1.95 0.03
CA THR A 12 6.70 3.18 0.75
C THR A 12 5.84 2.84 1.96
N THR A 13 5.98 3.64 2.99
CA THR A 13 5.14 3.54 4.17
C THR A 13 3.91 4.42 4.00
N GLU A 14 3.02 4.39 4.99
CA GLU A 14 1.84 5.25 4.94
C GLU A 14 2.23 6.72 4.84
N GLN A 15 3.22 7.15 5.62
CA GLN A 15 3.65 8.54 5.55
C GLN A 15 4.26 8.86 4.19
N GLY A 16 5.04 7.94 3.66
CA GLY A 16 5.63 8.12 2.35
C GLY A 16 4.58 8.19 1.26
N LEU A 17 3.56 7.34 1.35
CA LEU A 17 2.48 7.35 0.37
C LEU A 17 1.74 8.68 0.41
N ARG A 18 1.47 9.18 1.60
CA ARG A 18 0.80 10.47 1.73
C ARG A 18 1.62 11.57 1.06
N ALA A 19 2.92 11.60 1.30
CA ALA A 19 3.77 12.61 0.70
C ALA A 19 3.81 12.49 -0.82
N LEU A 20 3.89 11.26 -1.33
CA LEU A 20 3.91 11.06 -2.77
C LEU A 20 2.60 11.49 -3.41
N ALA A 21 1.47 11.20 -2.75
CA ALA A 21 0.17 11.61 -3.25
C ALA A 21 0.07 13.13 -3.32
N GLU A 22 0.63 13.82 -2.33
CA GLU A 22 0.64 15.27 -2.33
C GLU A 22 1.50 15.83 -3.46
N GLU A 23 2.49 15.06 -3.89
CA GLU A 23 3.32 15.45 -5.01
C GLU A 23 2.70 15.11 -6.36
N GLY A 24 1.55 14.50 -6.36
CA GLY A 24 0.86 14.21 -7.60
C GLY A 24 0.97 12.78 -8.08
N HIS A 25 1.57 11.88 -7.29
CA HIS A 25 1.61 10.48 -7.68
C HIS A 25 0.21 9.87 -7.60
N THR A 26 -0.06 8.93 -8.48
CA THR A 26 -1.33 8.22 -8.47
C THR A 26 -1.25 7.09 -7.46
N VAL A 27 -2.33 6.90 -6.70
CA VAL A 27 -2.44 5.77 -5.79
C VAL A 27 -3.36 4.76 -6.45
N GLU A 28 -2.86 3.54 -6.62
CA GLU A 28 -3.62 2.46 -7.22
C GLU A 28 -3.94 1.42 -6.19
N VAL A 29 -5.16 0.92 -6.20
CA VAL A 29 -5.62 -0.14 -5.33
C VAL A 29 -5.73 -1.39 -6.16
N LEU A 30 -5.01 -2.43 -5.79
CA LEU A 30 -4.97 -3.66 -6.55
C LEU A 30 -5.68 -4.75 -5.79
N CYS A 31 -6.64 -5.41 -6.43
CA CYS A 31 -7.37 -6.50 -5.82
C CYS A 31 -6.62 -7.80 -6.08
N LYS A 32 -6.21 -8.47 -5.01
CA LYS A 32 -5.42 -9.69 -5.13
C LYS A 32 -6.24 -10.95 -4.95
N ALA A 33 -7.42 -10.82 -4.38
CA ALA A 33 -8.33 -11.96 -4.22
C ALA A 33 -9.73 -11.44 -4.45
N ASP A 34 -10.53 -12.20 -5.17
CA ASP A 34 -11.87 -11.76 -5.56
C ASP A 34 -12.69 -11.36 -4.34
N PRO A 35 -13.37 -10.22 -4.40
CA PRO A 35 -14.16 -9.77 -3.27
C PRO A 35 -15.38 -10.66 -3.07
N GLU A 36 -15.73 -10.83 -1.81
CA GLU A 36 -16.86 -11.65 -1.44
C GLU A 36 -17.68 -10.90 -0.42
N ARG A 37 -18.98 -10.81 -0.63
CA ARG A 37 -19.81 -10.09 0.30
C ARG A 37 -20.27 -11.00 1.41
N LYS A 38 -20.13 -10.54 2.65
CA LYS A 38 -20.62 -11.25 3.82
C LYS A 38 -21.36 -10.26 4.68
N GLY A 39 -22.69 -10.38 4.72
CA GLY A 39 -23.52 -9.42 5.42
C GLY A 39 -23.37 -8.07 4.77
N PRO A 40 -23.13 -7.00 5.53
CA PRO A 40 -23.02 -5.66 4.97
C PRO A 40 -21.62 -5.33 4.47
N SER A 41 -20.69 -6.27 4.54
CA SER A 41 -19.30 -5.96 4.25
C SER A 41 -18.76 -6.77 3.10
N TRP A 42 -17.80 -6.19 2.38
CA TRP A 42 -17.07 -6.88 1.33
C TRP A 42 -15.70 -7.26 1.84
N TYR A 43 -15.35 -8.52 1.70
CA TYR A 43 -14.07 -9.06 2.11
C TYR A 43 -13.29 -9.50 0.88
N GLY A 44 -12.00 -9.34 0.94
CA GLY A 44 -11.13 -9.74 -0.15
C GLY A 44 -9.69 -9.51 0.28
N LEU A 45 -8.85 -9.21 -0.70
CA LEU A 45 -7.47 -8.90 -0.38
C LEU A 45 -7.02 -7.81 -1.34
N TRP A 46 -6.63 -6.68 -0.80
CA TRP A 46 -6.19 -5.54 -1.60
C TRP A 46 -4.84 -5.06 -1.12
N ILE A 47 -4.03 -4.57 -2.06
CA ILE A 47 -2.80 -3.88 -1.73
C ILE A 47 -2.81 -2.55 -2.46
N MET A 48 -1.90 -1.67 -2.12
CA MET A 48 -1.83 -0.36 -2.75
C MET A 48 -0.43 -0.06 -3.22
N ARG A 49 -0.33 0.76 -4.27
CA ARG A 49 0.95 1.24 -4.73
C ARG A 49 0.80 2.65 -5.26
N THR A 50 1.91 3.38 -5.31
CA THR A 50 1.93 4.69 -5.95
C THR A 50 2.62 4.56 -7.30
N VAL A 51 2.18 5.37 -8.25
CA VAL A 51 2.79 5.41 -9.57
C VAL A 51 3.11 6.86 -9.88
N GLY A 52 4.37 7.15 -10.14
CA GLY A 52 4.80 8.49 -10.48
C GLY A 52 4.66 8.77 -11.97
N SER A 53 4.89 10.02 -12.34
CA SER A 53 4.78 10.42 -13.74
C SER A 53 5.82 9.75 -14.61
N ASP A 54 6.91 9.29 -14.00
CA ASP A 54 7.94 8.58 -14.74
C ASP A 54 7.68 7.08 -14.78
N GLY A 55 6.53 6.63 -14.26
CA GLY A 55 6.19 5.22 -14.23
C GLY A 55 6.75 4.45 -13.07
N GLN A 56 7.48 5.12 -12.17
CA GLN A 56 8.04 4.41 -11.03
C GLN A 56 6.97 4.03 -10.04
N GLU A 57 6.99 2.78 -9.59
CA GLU A 57 5.99 2.26 -8.69
C GLU A 57 6.60 1.97 -7.33
N LYS A 58 5.84 2.24 -6.27
CA LYS A 58 6.23 1.89 -4.91
C LYS A 58 5.06 1.24 -4.21
N ILE A 59 5.31 0.08 -3.63
CA ILE A 59 4.26 -0.68 -2.97
C ILE A 59 4.17 -0.28 -1.50
N LEU A 60 2.94 -0.10 -1.03
CA LEU A 60 2.72 0.25 0.37
C LEU A 60 3.05 -0.91 1.27
N VAL A 61 3.89 -0.66 2.26
CA VAL A 61 4.31 -1.67 3.20
C VAL A 61 4.08 -1.20 4.62
N THR A 62 4.06 -2.15 5.56
CA THR A 62 4.11 -1.81 6.97
C THR A 62 5.54 -2.01 7.42
N ALA A 63 6.03 -1.06 8.21
CA ALA A 63 7.38 -1.16 8.73
C ALA A 63 7.30 -1.24 10.23
N ARG A 64 7.87 -2.28 10.80
CA ARG A 64 7.94 -2.39 12.21
C ARG A 64 9.27 -1.92 12.65
N THR A 65 9.26 -0.96 13.54
CA THR A 65 10.44 -0.24 13.77
C THR A 65 11.45 -0.97 14.58
N ARG A 66 11.10 -1.95 15.30
CA ARG A 66 12.07 -2.46 16.17
C ARG A 66 12.29 -3.86 16.01
N VAL A 67 11.95 -4.45 15.16
CA VAL A 67 12.18 -5.81 15.08
C VAL A 67 13.32 -6.08 14.18
N THR A 68 13.42 -7.20 13.67
CA THR A 68 14.47 -7.55 12.79
C THR A 68 14.33 -6.77 11.51
N GLN A 69 15.35 -6.79 10.75
CA GLN A 69 15.38 -6.12 9.50
C GLN A 69 14.45 -6.73 8.49
N ASN A 70 13.86 -7.86 8.80
CA ASN A 70 12.95 -8.48 7.84
C ASN A 70 11.51 -8.20 8.17
N ALA A 71 11.24 -7.15 8.90
CA ALA A 71 9.89 -6.87 9.33
C ALA A 71 9.06 -6.13 8.30
N ILE A 72 9.62 -5.74 7.18
CA ILE A 72 8.87 -5.03 6.16
C ILE A 72 7.98 -6.01 5.42
N ARG A 73 6.70 -5.68 5.36
CA ARG A 73 5.72 -6.54 4.70
C ARG A 73 4.78 -5.69 3.88
N VAL A 74 4.32 -6.23 2.77
CA VAL A 74 3.30 -5.55 1.98
C VAL A 74 2.07 -5.37 2.85
N ARG A 75 1.52 -4.17 2.87
CA ARG A 75 0.32 -3.90 3.64
C ARG A 75 -0.88 -4.44 2.91
N GLU A 76 -1.66 -5.26 3.59
CA GLU A 76 -2.82 -5.90 3.00
C GLU A 76 -4.08 -5.38 3.67
N PHE A 77 -5.11 -5.18 2.87
CA PHE A 77 -6.42 -4.76 3.37
C PHE A 77 -7.39 -5.87 3.06
N LYS A 78 -8.12 -6.30 4.07
CA LYS A 78 -9.00 -7.45 3.91
C LYS A 78 -10.47 -7.08 3.77
N THR A 79 -10.80 -5.80 3.93
CA THR A 79 -12.17 -5.34 3.75
C THR A 79 -12.18 -4.08 2.90
N ALA A 80 -13.26 -3.90 2.16
CA ALA A 80 -13.42 -2.67 1.38
C ALA A 80 -13.50 -1.45 2.29
N THR A 81 -14.15 -1.59 3.43
CA THR A 81 -14.21 -0.50 4.39
C THR A 81 -12.82 -0.07 4.83
N GLY A 82 -11.93 -1.03 5.06
CA GLY A 82 -10.56 -0.72 5.44
C GLY A 82 -9.82 0.06 4.36
N VAL A 83 -10.03 -0.31 3.09
CA VAL A 83 -9.44 0.40 1.98
C VAL A 83 -9.91 1.85 1.97
N ILE A 84 -11.22 2.05 2.07
CA ILE A 84 -11.79 3.39 2.01
C ILE A 84 -11.32 4.23 3.19
N SER A 85 -11.33 3.65 4.39
CA SER A 85 -10.89 4.38 5.57
C SER A 85 -9.44 4.83 5.44
N PHE A 86 -8.60 3.95 4.89
CA PHE A 86 -7.21 4.30 4.72
C PHE A 86 -7.06 5.46 3.72
N LEU A 87 -7.76 5.38 2.61
CA LEU A 87 -7.65 6.42 1.59
C LEU A 87 -8.14 7.77 2.13
N VAL A 88 -9.24 7.77 2.85
CA VAL A 88 -9.72 9.00 3.46
C VAL A 88 -8.70 9.53 4.44
N GLY A 89 -8.09 8.66 5.21
CA GLY A 89 -7.09 9.07 6.19
C GLY A 89 -5.85 9.69 5.59
N VAL A 90 -5.49 9.32 4.36
CA VAL A 90 -4.34 9.94 3.71
C VAL A 90 -4.71 11.12 2.83
N GLY A 91 -5.98 11.52 2.80
CA GLY A 91 -6.35 12.77 2.16
C GLY A 91 -7.17 12.66 0.91
N PHE A 92 -7.67 11.49 0.58
CA PHE A 92 -8.52 11.34 -0.61
C PHE A 92 -9.99 11.52 -0.30
#